data_79641e8311a1670e1777ee587816c8fe
#
_entry.id   79641e8311a1670e1777ee587816c8fe
#
_cell.length_a   1.000
_cell.length_b   1.000
_cell.length_c   1.000
_cell.angle_alpha   90.00
_cell.angle_beta   90.00
_cell.angle_gamma   90.00
#
_symmetry.space_group_name_H-M   'P 1'
#
loop_
_entity.id
_entity.type
_entity.pdbx_description
1 polymer ?
#
loop_
_entity_poly.entity_id
_entity_poly.type
_entity_poly.pdbx_seq_one_letter_code
_entity_poly.pdbx_strand_id
1 'polypeptide(L)'
;MKQQVLDCFAKLFGGEGDIRTYFAPGRVNLIGEHTDYNGGHVFPCALTIGTYMAARKREDRKLRFYSMNFEKLGVVESSLDEFQMGKEGNWTAYPKGMMWAFCQKGFPVEQGFDIVLYGNIPNGSGLSSSASVETVTGVMLRDMFGYDTISMIDIALYGQFSENNYNCLLYTSPSPRDISGS
;
A
#
# COMPACT_ATOMS: atom_id res chain seq x y z
N MET A 1 -3.69 -0.77 18.52
CA MET A 1 -3.20 -1.02 17.14
C MET A 1 -1.78 -0.46 16.93
N LYS A 2 -1.56 0.86 17.05
CA LYS A 2 -0.21 1.46 16.87
C LYS A 2 0.87 0.76 17.71
N GLN A 3 0.64 0.55 19.00
CA GLN A 3 1.61 -0.11 19.89
C GLN A 3 1.87 -1.57 19.48
N GLN A 4 0.84 -2.31 19.08
CA GLN A 4 0.97 -3.69 18.64
C GLN A 4 1.88 -3.84 17.41
N VAL A 5 1.78 -2.90 16.45
CA VAL A 5 2.63 -2.89 15.25
C VAL A 5 4.09 -2.56 15.63
N LEU A 6 4.31 -1.63 16.57
CA LEU A 6 5.64 -1.32 17.10
C LEU A 6 6.27 -2.50 17.86
N ASP A 7 5.50 -3.16 18.71
CA ASP A 7 5.97 -4.33 19.48
C ASP A 7 6.34 -5.47 18.55
N CYS A 8 5.52 -5.71 17.52
CA CYS A 8 5.79 -6.69 16.48
C CYS A 8 7.06 -6.34 15.68
N PHE A 9 7.21 -5.06 15.31
CA PHE A 9 8.39 -4.56 14.60
C PHE A 9 9.66 -4.78 15.43
N ALA A 10 9.65 -4.39 16.70
CA ALA A 10 10.79 -4.56 17.60
C ALA A 10 11.19 -6.03 17.77
N LYS A 11 10.20 -6.92 17.85
CA LYS A 11 10.42 -8.37 17.95
C LYS A 11 11.08 -8.96 16.70
N LEU A 12 10.71 -8.49 15.51
CA LEU A 12 11.17 -9.06 14.24
C LEU A 12 12.48 -8.41 13.75
N PHE A 13 12.61 -7.10 13.90
CA PHE A 13 13.65 -6.30 13.25
C PHE A 13 14.53 -5.53 14.24
N GLY A 14 14.27 -5.66 15.55
CA GLY A 14 14.92 -4.86 16.59
C GLY A 14 14.26 -3.50 16.78
N GLY A 15 14.42 -2.95 17.98
CA GLY A 15 13.80 -1.69 18.40
C GLY A 15 14.66 -0.44 18.19
N GLU A 16 15.83 -0.56 17.57
CA GLU A 16 16.78 0.53 17.38
C GLU A 16 16.54 1.28 16.06
N GLY A 17 17.00 2.54 16.00
CA GLY A 17 16.92 3.39 14.83
C GLY A 17 15.64 4.23 14.74
N ASP A 18 15.47 4.95 13.63
CA ASP A 18 14.32 5.83 13.37
C ASP A 18 13.10 5.01 12.89
N ILE A 19 12.38 4.43 13.83
CA ILE A 19 11.14 3.69 13.56
C ILE A 19 9.98 4.67 13.59
N ARG A 20 9.29 4.83 12.47
CA ARG A 20 8.11 5.69 12.35
C ARG A 20 6.84 4.88 12.15
N THR A 21 5.72 5.43 12.60
CA THR A 21 4.41 4.78 12.47
C THR A 21 3.47 5.63 11.66
N TYR A 22 2.71 4.96 10.80
CA TYR A 22 1.77 5.58 9.87
C TYR A 22 0.41 4.89 9.96
N PHE A 23 -0.62 5.61 9.50
CA PHE A 23 -1.97 5.08 9.38
C PHE A 23 -2.63 5.64 8.12
N ALA A 24 -3.30 4.78 7.38
CA ALA A 24 -4.21 5.20 6.31
C ALA A 24 -5.58 4.54 6.50
N PRO A 25 -6.67 5.31 6.37
CA PRO A 25 -8.02 4.78 6.51
C PRO A 25 -8.40 3.86 5.35
N GLY A 26 -9.37 2.98 5.57
CA GLY A 26 -10.16 2.40 4.52
C GLY A 26 -11.18 3.42 3.97
N ARG A 27 -11.83 3.07 2.87
CA ARG A 27 -12.85 3.90 2.23
C ARG A 27 -14.11 3.10 1.94
N VAL A 28 -15.25 3.74 2.09
CA VAL A 28 -16.53 3.28 1.55
C VAL A 28 -17.08 4.36 0.61
N ASN A 29 -17.65 3.97 -0.52
CA ASN A 29 -18.49 4.87 -1.29
C ASN A 29 -19.92 4.74 -0.78
N LEU A 30 -20.49 5.86 -0.33
CA LEU A 30 -21.90 5.90 0.09
C LEU A 30 -22.83 5.82 -1.12
N ILE A 31 -22.37 6.34 -2.27
CA ILE A 31 -23.03 6.25 -3.55
C ILE A 31 -21.98 6.36 -4.68
N GLY A 32 -22.24 5.73 -5.83
CA GLY A 32 -21.41 5.87 -7.04
C GLY A 32 -20.36 4.74 -7.19
N GLU A 33 -20.60 3.55 -6.66
CA GLU A 33 -19.75 2.39 -6.93
C GLU A 33 -19.65 2.13 -8.45
N HIS A 34 -18.43 1.84 -8.94
CA HIS A 34 -18.11 1.60 -10.34
C HIS A 34 -18.39 2.78 -11.31
N THR A 35 -18.57 3.99 -10.80
CA THR A 35 -18.82 5.16 -11.67
C THR A 35 -17.58 6.04 -11.83
N ASP A 36 -16.62 5.99 -10.93
CA ASP A 36 -15.41 6.81 -10.90
C ASP A 36 -14.55 6.66 -12.16
N TYR A 37 -14.26 5.42 -12.58
CA TYR A 37 -13.49 5.15 -13.79
C TYR A 37 -14.30 5.32 -15.10
N ASN A 38 -15.61 5.56 -14.99
CA ASN A 38 -16.50 5.88 -16.10
C ASN A 38 -16.82 7.40 -16.19
N GLY A 39 -16.11 8.24 -15.45
CA GLY A 39 -16.33 9.69 -15.42
C GLY A 39 -17.57 10.13 -14.63
N GLY A 40 -18.12 9.25 -13.81
CA GLY A 40 -19.26 9.54 -12.93
C GLY A 40 -18.84 10.12 -11.60
N HIS A 41 -19.83 10.61 -10.86
CA HIS A 41 -19.62 11.15 -9.50
C HIS A 41 -19.66 10.03 -8.45
N VAL A 42 -18.78 10.17 -7.44
CA VAL A 42 -18.71 9.31 -6.27
C VAL A 42 -18.88 10.14 -4.99
N PHE A 43 -19.34 9.51 -3.92
CA PHE A 43 -19.40 10.11 -2.59
C PHE A 43 -18.65 9.21 -1.59
N PRO A 44 -17.30 9.31 -1.57
CA PRO A 44 -16.47 8.50 -0.69
C PRO A 44 -16.46 9.05 0.74
N CYS A 45 -16.35 8.13 1.70
CA CYS A 45 -16.18 8.43 3.11
C CYS A 45 -14.99 7.64 3.66
N ALA A 46 -14.08 8.31 4.37
CA ALA A 46 -13.00 7.64 5.08
C ALA A 46 -13.54 6.94 6.34
N LEU A 47 -12.99 5.76 6.62
CA LEU A 47 -13.37 4.95 7.77
C LEU A 47 -12.41 5.16 8.93
N THR A 48 -12.86 4.84 10.16
CA THR A 48 -11.99 4.80 11.35
C THR A 48 -11.12 3.53 11.41
N ILE A 49 -11.42 2.54 10.55
CA ILE A 49 -10.61 1.35 10.31
C ILE A 49 -9.68 1.59 9.11
N GLY A 50 -8.52 0.95 9.10
CA GLY A 50 -7.51 1.17 8.08
C GLY A 50 -6.28 0.30 8.26
N THR A 51 -5.18 0.71 7.65
CA THR A 51 -3.89 0.04 7.73
C THR A 51 -2.93 0.83 8.62
N TYR A 52 -2.40 0.17 9.62
CA TYR A 52 -1.31 0.66 10.48
C TYR A 52 0.02 0.11 9.96
N MET A 53 1.04 0.93 9.95
CA MET A 53 2.38 0.59 9.52
C MET A 53 3.41 1.04 10.56
N ALA A 54 4.41 0.19 10.84
CA ALA A 54 5.69 0.61 11.40
C ALA A 54 6.76 0.39 10.35
N ALA A 55 7.61 1.37 10.12
CA ALA A 55 8.65 1.31 9.11
C ALA A 55 9.95 1.95 9.59
N ARG A 56 11.06 1.42 9.10
CA ARG A 56 12.42 1.97 9.29
C ARG A 56 13.17 1.89 7.97
N LYS A 57 13.83 2.99 7.57
CA LYS A 57 14.79 2.97 6.46
C LYS A 57 16.00 2.11 6.79
N ARG A 58 16.52 1.44 5.77
CA ARG A 58 17.76 0.68 5.80
C ARG A 58 18.87 1.45 5.10
N GLU A 59 20.11 1.04 5.32
CA GLU A 59 21.27 1.58 4.58
C GLU A 59 21.48 0.86 3.24
N ASP A 60 20.91 -0.33 3.10
CA ASP A 60 20.94 -1.14 1.87
C ASP A 60 19.66 -0.98 1.04
N ARG A 61 19.57 -1.70 -0.07
CA ARG A 61 18.40 -1.71 -0.96
C ARG A 61 17.42 -2.88 -0.73
N LYS A 62 17.58 -3.61 0.39
CA LYS A 62 16.72 -4.74 0.75
C LYS A 62 15.37 -4.25 1.30
N LEU A 63 14.34 -4.99 0.98
CA LEU A 63 12.98 -4.81 1.49
C LEU A 63 12.60 -6.01 2.33
N ARG A 64 12.19 -5.79 3.57
CA ARG A 64 11.66 -6.82 4.44
C ARG A 64 10.26 -6.42 4.89
N PHE A 65 9.30 -7.23 4.53
CA PHE A 65 7.89 -7.01 4.81
C PHE A 65 7.34 -8.07 5.74
N TYR A 66 6.55 -7.66 6.70
CA TYR A 66 5.76 -8.57 7.53
C TYR A 66 4.34 -8.03 7.69
N SER A 67 3.35 -8.89 7.56
CA SER A 67 1.95 -8.56 7.81
C SER A 67 1.40 -9.39 8.96
N MET A 68 0.90 -8.71 9.99
CA MET A 68 0.21 -9.36 11.11
C MET A 68 -1.11 -10.02 10.70
N ASN A 69 -1.64 -9.69 9.50
CA ASN A 69 -2.81 -10.35 8.93
C ASN A 69 -2.47 -11.66 8.21
N PHE A 70 -1.22 -11.83 7.79
CA PHE A 70 -0.72 -12.99 7.02
C PHE A 70 0.50 -13.60 7.69
N GLU A 71 0.43 -13.85 8.99
CA GLU A 71 1.54 -14.37 9.82
C GLU A 71 2.18 -15.65 9.27
N LYS A 72 1.38 -16.50 8.61
CA LYS A 72 1.87 -17.76 8.00
C LYS A 72 2.90 -17.56 6.90
N LEU A 73 2.93 -16.40 6.25
CA LEU A 73 3.92 -16.07 5.23
C LEU A 73 5.28 -15.70 5.84
N GLY A 74 5.31 -15.38 7.14
CA GLY A 74 6.53 -14.89 7.77
C GLY A 74 7.00 -13.56 7.20
N VAL A 75 8.31 -13.30 7.32
CA VAL A 75 8.96 -12.14 6.72
C VAL A 75 9.20 -12.43 5.24
N VAL A 76 8.64 -11.58 4.38
CA VAL A 76 8.87 -11.62 2.93
C VAL A 76 10.02 -10.68 2.61
N GLU A 77 11.10 -11.24 2.04
CA GLU A 77 12.27 -10.46 1.62
C GLU A 77 12.25 -10.21 0.11
N SER A 78 12.69 -9.04 -0.29
CA SER A 78 12.82 -8.59 -1.67
C SER A 78 13.89 -7.50 -1.78
N SER A 79 14.08 -6.95 -2.98
CA SER A 79 14.99 -5.83 -3.24
C SER A 79 14.31 -4.75 -4.08
N LEU A 80 14.76 -3.50 -3.92
CA LEU A 80 14.42 -2.39 -4.81
C LEU A 80 14.92 -2.60 -6.25
N ASP A 81 15.84 -3.55 -6.46
CA ASP A 81 16.37 -3.89 -7.77
C ASP A 81 15.52 -4.94 -8.50
N GLU A 82 14.49 -5.51 -7.81
CA GLU A 82 13.68 -6.63 -8.28
C GLU A 82 12.18 -6.28 -8.30
N PHE A 83 11.81 -5.27 -9.08
CA PHE A 83 10.40 -4.99 -9.34
C PHE A 83 9.83 -5.93 -10.41
N GLN A 84 8.88 -6.77 -10.03
CA GLN A 84 8.23 -7.74 -10.92
C GLN A 84 6.77 -7.34 -11.20
N MET A 85 6.58 -6.47 -12.18
CA MET A 85 5.26 -5.97 -12.57
C MET A 85 4.29 -7.12 -12.89
N GLY A 86 3.12 -7.12 -12.25
CA GLY A 86 2.06 -8.11 -12.48
C GLY A 86 2.39 -9.56 -12.07
N LYS A 87 3.54 -9.82 -11.44
CA LYS A 87 4.00 -11.16 -11.07
C LYS A 87 4.17 -11.37 -9.57
N GLU A 88 3.93 -10.34 -8.77
CA GLU A 88 3.98 -10.46 -7.31
C GLU A 88 2.82 -11.34 -6.83
N GLY A 89 3.11 -12.55 -6.39
CA GLY A 89 2.10 -13.52 -5.98
C GLY A 89 1.49 -13.28 -4.60
N ASN A 90 1.75 -12.12 -3.97
CA ASN A 90 1.30 -11.83 -2.61
C ASN A 90 1.07 -10.33 -2.38
N TRP A 91 0.62 -9.99 -1.18
CA TRP A 91 0.25 -8.62 -0.78
C TRP A 91 1.38 -7.58 -0.85
N THR A 92 2.65 -7.99 -0.93
CA THR A 92 3.79 -7.06 -1.05
C THR A 92 3.81 -6.33 -2.39
N ALA A 93 3.01 -6.78 -3.35
CA ALA A 93 2.77 -6.08 -4.62
C ALA A 93 2.34 -4.62 -4.42
N TYR A 94 1.48 -4.36 -3.44
CA TYR A 94 0.96 -3.01 -3.19
C TYR A 94 2.03 -2.03 -2.70
N PRO A 95 2.79 -2.29 -1.62
CA PRO A 95 3.87 -1.38 -1.22
C PRO A 95 4.99 -1.30 -2.26
N LYS A 96 5.34 -2.38 -2.96
CA LYS A 96 6.34 -2.35 -4.04
C LYS A 96 5.85 -1.55 -5.24
N GLY A 97 4.59 -1.68 -5.61
CA GLY A 97 3.97 -0.88 -6.67
C GLY A 97 4.02 0.63 -6.37
N MET A 98 3.79 1.02 -5.12
CA MET A 98 3.94 2.43 -4.71
C MET A 98 5.39 2.91 -4.80
N MET A 99 6.37 2.11 -4.36
CA MET A 99 7.79 2.45 -4.48
C MET A 99 8.18 2.62 -5.96
N TRP A 100 7.72 1.71 -6.82
CA TRP A 100 7.91 1.79 -8.26
C TRP A 100 7.24 3.05 -8.84
N ALA A 101 6.00 3.36 -8.46
CA ALA A 101 5.27 4.53 -8.94
C ALA A 101 6.00 5.84 -8.58
N PHE A 102 6.53 5.96 -7.35
CA PHE A 102 7.35 7.09 -6.95
C PHE A 102 8.57 7.25 -7.86
N CYS A 103 9.31 6.17 -8.12
CA CYS A 103 10.45 6.19 -9.03
C CYS A 103 10.05 6.65 -10.44
N GLN A 104 8.93 6.16 -10.99
CA GLN A 104 8.43 6.55 -12.32
C GLN A 104 8.02 8.04 -12.38
N LYS A 105 7.64 8.62 -11.25
CA LYS A 105 7.26 10.04 -11.14
C LYS A 105 8.43 10.97 -10.80
N GLY A 106 9.67 10.45 -10.80
CA GLY A 106 10.88 11.23 -10.55
C GLY A 106 11.24 11.41 -9.08
N PHE A 107 10.66 10.59 -8.19
CA PHE A 107 10.97 10.55 -6.77
C PHE A 107 11.68 9.23 -6.42
N PRO A 108 13.02 9.18 -6.50
CA PRO A 108 13.75 7.93 -6.38
C PRO A 108 13.65 7.34 -4.97
N VAL A 109 13.43 6.03 -4.90
CA VAL A 109 13.49 5.24 -3.67
C VAL A 109 14.83 4.51 -3.65
N GLU A 110 15.82 5.09 -2.98
CA GLU A 110 17.22 4.62 -3.05
C GLU A 110 17.59 3.66 -1.93
N GLN A 111 16.87 3.70 -0.81
CA GLN A 111 17.11 2.88 0.37
C GLN A 111 15.94 1.93 0.60
N GLY A 112 16.27 0.71 1.05
CA GLY A 112 15.28 -0.29 1.42
C GLY A 112 14.61 -0.01 2.76
N PHE A 113 13.72 -0.91 3.15
CA PHE A 113 12.89 -0.75 4.35
C PHE A 113 12.69 -2.06 5.10
N ASP A 114 12.57 -1.94 6.41
CA ASP A 114 11.89 -2.90 7.27
C ASP A 114 10.47 -2.37 7.50
N ILE A 115 9.46 -3.17 7.19
CA ILE A 115 8.05 -2.76 7.26
C ILE A 115 7.21 -3.84 7.94
N VAL A 116 6.45 -3.43 8.95
CA VAL A 116 5.39 -4.24 9.56
C VAL A 116 4.05 -3.58 9.31
N LEU A 117 3.08 -4.34 8.84
CA LEU A 117 1.72 -3.90 8.54
C LEU A 117 0.68 -4.66 9.37
N TYR A 118 -0.36 -3.94 9.76
CA TYR A 118 -1.58 -4.50 10.33
C TYR A 118 -2.81 -3.76 9.81
N GLY A 119 -3.70 -4.46 9.14
CA GLY A 119 -4.99 -3.94 8.70
C GLY A 119 -6.13 -4.45 9.57
N ASN A 120 -7.00 -3.57 10.04
CA ASN A 120 -8.24 -3.95 10.70
C ASN A 120 -9.47 -3.81 9.79
N ILE A 121 -9.24 -3.67 8.49
CA ILE A 121 -10.27 -3.73 7.46
C ILE A 121 -10.64 -5.20 7.23
N PRO A 122 -11.92 -5.60 7.31
CA PRO A 122 -12.31 -6.97 7.03
C PRO A 122 -11.94 -7.39 5.60
N ASN A 123 -11.36 -8.58 5.46
CA ASN A 123 -10.97 -9.10 4.14
C ASN A 123 -12.21 -9.32 3.25
N GLY A 124 -12.09 -8.96 1.98
CA GLY A 124 -13.17 -9.15 1.00
C GLY A 124 -14.40 -8.26 1.20
N SER A 125 -14.32 -7.24 2.06
CA SER A 125 -15.43 -6.34 2.36
C SER A 125 -15.67 -5.22 1.33
N GLY A 126 -14.81 -5.09 0.32
CA GLY A 126 -14.87 -3.97 -0.62
C GLY A 126 -14.50 -2.60 -0.03
N LEU A 127 -13.91 -2.57 1.18
CA LEU A 127 -13.58 -1.34 1.91
C LEU A 127 -12.16 -0.81 1.58
N SER A 128 -11.65 -1.10 0.38
CA SER A 128 -10.42 -0.55 -0.18
C SER A 128 -9.16 -0.86 0.66
N SER A 129 -8.97 -2.11 1.06
CA SER A 129 -7.77 -2.52 1.82
C SER A 129 -6.48 -2.33 1.03
N SER A 130 -6.46 -2.62 -0.28
CA SER A 130 -5.30 -2.37 -1.16
C SER A 130 -4.93 -0.89 -1.21
N ALA A 131 -5.90 -0.03 -1.51
CA ALA A 131 -5.68 1.42 -1.54
C ALA A 131 -5.21 1.99 -0.19
N SER A 132 -5.65 1.40 0.94
CA SER A 132 -5.17 1.78 2.27
C SER A 132 -3.69 1.41 2.45
N VAL A 133 -3.25 0.22 1.98
CA VAL A 133 -1.83 -0.19 2.01
C VAL A 133 -0.98 0.70 1.09
N GLU A 134 -1.46 1.00 -0.10
CA GLU A 134 -0.77 1.90 -1.03
C GLU A 134 -0.64 3.32 -0.46
N THR A 135 -1.74 3.85 0.07
CA THR A 135 -1.75 5.20 0.66
C THR A 135 -0.80 5.31 1.85
N VAL A 136 -0.82 4.35 2.79
CA VAL A 136 0.09 4.37 3.94
C VAL A 136 1.54 4.26 3.52
N THR A 137 1.83 3.49 2.45
CA THR A 137 3.17 3.39 1.88
C THR A 137 3.61 4.71 1.22
N GLY A 138 2.73 5.35 0.46
CA GLY A 138 3.01 6.66 -0.14
C GLY A 138 3.29 7.75 0.91
N VAL A 139 2.51 7.78 1.99
CA VAL A 139 2.74 8.70 3.12
C VAL A 139 4.10 8.41 3.78
N MET A 140 4.44 7.15 4.00
CA MET A 140 5.73 6.74 4.55
C MET A 140 6.89 7.19 3.66
N LEU A 141 6.81 6.95 2.35
CA LEU A 141 7.85 7.36 1.40
C LEU A 141 8.03 8.88 1.38
N ARG A 142 6.92 9.63 1.29
CA ARG A 142 6.93 11.09 1.35
C ARG A 142 7.64 11.60 2.60
N ASP A 143 7.28 11.10 3.77
CA ASP A 143 7.82 11.54 5.06
C ASP A 143 9.30 11.14 5.23
N MET A 144 9.64 9.88 4.93
CA MET A 144 10.99 9.38 5.18
C MET A 144 12.05 9.91 4.20
N PHE A 145 11.66 10.29 2.97
CA PHE A 145 12.58 10.90 2.00
C PHE A 145 12.47 12.43 1.94
N GLY A 146 11.55 13.06 2.69
CA GLY A 146 11.36 14.51 2.71
C GLY A 146 10.80 15.06 1.40
N TYR A 147 9.94 14.31 0.73
CA TYR A 147 9.29 14.73 -0.53
C TYR A 147 8.10 15.65 -0.28
N ASP A 148 8.35 16.82 0.33
CA ASP A 148 7.32 17.76 0.77
C ASP A 148 6.48 18.36 -0.36
N THR A 149 6.99 18.30 -1.59
CA THR A 149 6.26 18.74 -2.80
C THR A 149 5.14 17.81 -3.22
N ILE A 150 5.14 16.55 -2.75
CA ILE A 150 4.09 15.58 -3.05
C ILE A 150 2.88 15.86 -2.16
N SER A 151 1.73 16.17 -2.76
CA SER A 151 0.47 16.34 -2.03
C SER A 151 -0.18 14.99 -1.70
N MET A 152 -1.22 14.99 -0.84
CA MET A 152 -2.03 13.78 -0.60
C MET A 152 -2.82 13.35 -1.83
N ILE A 153 -3.15 14.29 -2.72
CA ILE A 153 -3.78 14.00 -4.02
C ILE A 153 -2.80 13.24 -4.90
N ASP A 154 -1.54 13.67 -4.96
CA ASP A 154 -0.49 12.98 -5.73
C ASP A 154 -0.30 11.54 -5.23
N ILE A 155 -0.29 11.32 -3.90
CA ILE A 155 -0.21 9.96 -3.33
C ILE A 155 -1.37 9.09 -3.82
N ALA A 156 -2.60 9.62 -3.84
CA ALA A 156 -3.75 8.88 -4.34
C ALA A 156 -3.62 8.56 -5.85
N LEU A 157 -3.15 9.51 -6.65
CA LEU A 157 -2.90 9.33 -8.08
C LEU A 157 -1.76 8.32 -8.34
N TYR A 158 -0.73 8.29 -7.49
CA TYR A 158 0.36 7.31 -7.59
C TYR A 158 -0.13 5.90 -7.21
N GLY A 159 -1.05 5.78 -6.24
CA GLY A 159 -1.71 4.51 -5.93
C GLY A 159 -2.51 4.00 -7.13
N GLN A 160 -3.34 4.84 -7.74
CA GLN A 160 -4.08 4.49 -8.96
C GLN A 160 -3.13 4.10 -10.11
N PHE A 161 -2.03 4.83 -10.27
CA PHE A 161 -1.01 4.51 -11.28
C PHE A 161 -0.34 3.17 -11.00
N SER A 162 -0.05 2.85 -9.73
CA SER A 162 0.49 1.58 -9.28
C SER A 162 -0.49 0.42 -9.58
N GLU A 163 -1.76 0.56 -9.20
CA GLU A 163 -2.77 -0.48 -9.46
C GLU A 163 -2.92 -0.76 -10.95
N ASN A 164 -2.95 0.27 -11.79
CA ASN A 164 -3.16 0.13 -13.23
C ASN A 164 -1.95 -0.45 -13.97
N ASN A 165 -0.73 -0.11 -13.55
CA ASN A 165 0.47 -0.40 -14.34
C ASN A 165 1.40 -1.43 -13.69
N TYR A 166 1.47 -1.48 -12.35
CA TYR A 166 2.31 -2.43 -11.63
C TYR A 166 1.54 -3.69 -11.23
N ASN A 167 0.38 -3.52 -10.60
CA ASN A 167 -0.45 -4.63 -10.13
C ASN A 167 -1.36 -5.20 -11.22
N CYS A 168 -1.61 -4.44 -12.30
CA CYS A 168 -2.47 -4.82 -13.45
C CYS A 168 -3.90 -5.23 -13.05
N LEU A 169 -4.44 -4.70 -11.96
CA LEU A 169 -5.72 -5.13 -11.37
C LEU A 169 -6.94 -4.79 -12.25
N LEU A 170 -6.89 -3.68 -13.00
CA LEU A 170 -8.00 -3.31 -13.90
C LEU A 170 -8.16 -4.25 -15.10
N TYR A 171 -7.11 -5.01 -15.44
CA TYR A 171 -7.16 -5.98 -16.56
C TYR A 171 -7.78 -7.33 -16.14
N THR A 172 -7.88 -7.60 -14.84
CA THR A 172 -8.34 -8.89 -14.29
C THR A 172 -9.68 -8.79 -13.57
N SER A 173 -10.23 -7.58 -13.35
CA SER A 173 -11.55 -7.41 -12.75
C SER A 173 -12.60 -7.53 -13.84
N PRO A 174 -13.46 -8.58 -13.85
CA PRO A 174 -14.53 -8.66 -14.84
C PRO A 174 -15.42 -7.42 -14.71
N SER A 175 -15.61 -6.72 -15.82
CA SER A 175 -16.58 -5.63 -15.90
C SER A 175 -17.97 -6.17 -15.57
N PRO A 176 -18.87 -5.40 -14.95
CA PRO A 176 -20.28 -5.78 -14.81
C PRO A 176 -20.95 -6.18 -16.15
N ARG A 177 -20.40 -5.75 -17.28
CA ARG A 177 -20.84 -6.19 -18.62
C ARG A 177 -20.41 -7.62 -18.96
N ASP A 178 -19.32 -8.11 -18.37
CA ASP A 178 -18.83 -9.46 -18.64
C ASP A 178 -19.61 -10.52 -17.86
N ILE A 179 -20.40 -10.10 -16.86
CA ILE A 179 -21.25 -10.97 -16.03
C ILE A 179 -22.68 -11.08 -16.60
N SER A 180 -23.08 -10.19 -17.51
CA SER A 180 -24.44 -10.13 -18.08
C SER A 180 -24.63 -10.94 -19.36
N GLY A 181 -23.67 -11.77 -19.73
CA GLY A 181 -23.66 -12.59 -20.95
C GLY A 181 -23.78 -14.09 -20.70
N SER A 182 -24.82 -14.53 -19.95
CA SER A 182 -25.24 -15.94 -19.88
C SER A 182 -26.74 -16.06 -19.64
#